data_3b46180bdee56ff002c879a4a4a8b00c
#
_entry.id   3b46180bdee56ff002c879a4a4a8b00c
#
_cell.length_a   1.000
_cell.length_b   1.000
_cell.length_c   1.000
_cell.angle_alpha   90.00
_cell.angle_beta   90.00
_cell.angle_gamma   90.00
#
_symmetry.space_group_name_H-M   'P 1'
#
loop_
_entity.id
_entity.type
_entity.pdbx_description
1 polymer ?
#
loop_
_entity_poly.entity_id
_entity_poly.type
_entity_poly.pdbx_seq_one_letter_code
_entity_poly.pdbx_strand_id
1 'polypeptide(L)'
;ESESRGLGDVYKRQTLAGTEVSALLGRMPSAVGYQPTLAEEMGVLQERITSTKTGSITSIQAVYVPADDLTDPSPATTFAHLDATVVLSRNIAELGIYPAVDPLDSTSRQLDPLIIGQEHYDTTRAVQGVLQKYKELKDIIAILGMDELSEEDKLAVNRARKIQRYLSQPFYVAETFTGTPGKYVSLKDTIKGFQAIVNGDYDHLPEQAFYMIGEISEAEARAEEIK
;
A
#
# COMPACT_ATOMS: atom_id res chain seq x y z
N GLU A 1 -10.14 9.20 -26.93
CA GLU A 1 -10.03 7.74 -26.78
C GLU A 1 -8.91 7.39 -25.80
N SER A 2 -9.24 6.66 -24.74
CA SER A 2 -8.25 6.11 -23.82
C SER A 2 -7.86 4.72 -24.29
N GLU A 3 -6.65 4.54 -24.82
CA GLU A 3 -6.09 3.20 -25.09
C GLU A 3 -5.43 2.64 -23.82
N SER A 4 -5.88 1.46 -23.37
CA SER A 4 -5.24 0.70 -22.30
C SER A 4 -4.23 -0.27 -22.88
N ARG A 5 -2.95 -0.19 -22.47
CA ARG A 5 -1.89 -1.10 -22.90
C ARG A 5 -1.21 -1.71 -21.67
N GLY A 6 -1.08 -3.05 -21.64
CA GLY A 6 -0.41 -3.76 -20.55
C GLY A 6 1.11 -3.60 -20.61
N LEU A 7 1.70 -2.90 -19.63
CA LEU A 7 3.15 -2.63 -19.58
C LEU A 7 3.92 -3.53 -18.59
N GLY A 8 3.28 -4.07 -17.56
CA GLY A 8 3.97 -4.81 -16.49
C GLY A 8 4.73 -6.06 -16.94
N ASP A 9 4.16 -6.81 -17.88
CA ASP A 9 4.80 -8.01 -18.42
C ASP A 9 5.97 -7.67 -19.38
N VAL A 10 5.92 -6.50 -20.00
CA VAL A 10 6.97 -6.00 -20.89
C VAL A 10 8.27 -5.72 -20.14
N TYR A 11 8.22 -5.11 -18.96
CA TYR A 11 9.42 -4.82 -18.16
C TYR A 11 10.17 -6.06 -17.72
N LYS A 12 9.45 -7.04 -17.19
CA LYS A 12 10.06 -8.30 -16.77
C LYS A 12 10.79 -8.98 -17.92
N ARG A 13 10.14 -9.06 -19.07
CA ARG A 13 10.73 -9.69 -20.27
C ARG A 13 11.92 -8.89 -20.80
N GLN A 14 11.84 -7.57 -20.82
CA GLN A 14 12.93 -6.70 -21.26
C GLN A 14 14.15 -6.83 -20.33
N THR A 15 13.94 -6.86 -19.01
CA THR A 15 15.03 -7.05 -18.05
C THR A 15 15.70 -8.41 -18.22
N LEU A 16 14.93 -9.49 -18.37
CA LEU A 16 15.47 -10.83 -18.60
C LEU A 16 16.25 -10.92 -19.92
N ALA A 17 15.69 -10.41 -21.01
CA ALA A 17 16.37 -10.39 -22.30
C ALA A 17 17.66 -9.56 -22.25
N GLY A 18 17.64 -8.40 -21.60
CA GLY A 18 18.83 -7.57 -21.42
C GLY A 18 19.93 -8.27 -20.63
N THR A 19 19.58 -9.03 -19.59
CA THR A 19 20.52 -9.82 -18.80
C THR A 19 21.17 -10.91 -19.64
N GLU A 20 20.39 -11.64 -20.44
CA GLU A 20 20.89 -12.69 -21.33
C GLU A 20 21.82 -12.12 -22.41
N VAL A 21 21.44 -11.02 -23.07
CA VAL A 21 22.28 -10.35 -24.08
C VAL A 21 23.59 -9.85 -23.46
N SER A 22 23.55 -9.26 -22.29
CA SER A 22 24.74 -8.78 -21.56
C SER A 22 25.71 -9.93 -21.25
N ALA A 23 25.17 -11.07 -20.81
CA ALA A 23 25.97 -12.28 -20.56
C ALA A 23 26.62 -12.83 -21.84
N LEU A 24 25.86 -12.89 -22.93
CA LEU A 24 26.37 -13.34 -24.25
C LEU A 24 27.47 -12.41 -24.80
N LEU A 25 27.39 -11.11 -24.50
CA LEU A 25 28.42 -10.13 -24.88
C LEU A 25 29.62 -10.12 -23.94
N GLY A 26 29.66 -10.98 -22.92
CA GLY A 26 30.76 -11.09 -21.96
C GLY A 26 30.91 -9.85 -21.07
N ARG A 27 29.87 -9.06 -20.87
CA ARG A 27 29.90 -7.88 -19.98
C ARG A 27 29.92 -8.34 -18.52
N MET A 28 30.69 -7.64 -17.70
CA MET A 28 30.72 -7.90 -16.27
C MET A 28 29.33 -7.63 -15.66
N PRO A 29 28.70 -8.58 -14.96
CA PRO A 29 27.40 -8.38 -14.36
C PRO A 29 27.47 -7.37 -13.21
N SER A 30 26.37 -6.63 -13.03
CA SER A 30 26.15 -5.78 -11.86
C SER A 30 25.59 -6.59 -10.68
N ALA A 31 25.08 -5.91 -9.64
CA ALA A 31 24.50 -6.56 -8.49
C ALA A 31 23.41 -7.59 -8.90
N VAL A 32 23.39 -8.74 -8.21
CA VAL A 32 22.45 -9.85 -8.44
C VAL A 32 22.49 -10.43 -9.87
N GLY A 33 23.55 -10.16 -10.61
CA GLY A 33 23.72 -10.69 -11.98
C GLY A 33 23.01 -9.92 -13.08
N TYR A 34 22.42 -8.76 -12.78
CA TYR A 34 21.78 -7.90 -13.78
C TYR A 34 22.82 -7.24 -14.70
N GLN A 35 22.35 -6.80 -15.88
CA GLN A 35 23.18 -6.02 -16.80
C GLN A 35 23.61 -4.68 -16.18
N PRO A 36 24.83 -4.19 -16.48
CA PRO A 36 25.31 -2.90 -15.95
C PRO A 36 24.49 -1.70 -16.47
N THR A 37 23.79 -1.87 -17.60
CA THR A 37 22.97 -0.84 -18.25
C THR A 37 21.49 -0.86 -17.83
N LEU A 38 21.12 -1.63 -16.79
CA LEU A 38 19.73 -1.82 -16.37
C LEU A 38 18.96 -0.51 -16.17
N ALA A 39 19.53 0.42 -15.42
CA ALA A 39 18.88 1.70 -15.13
C ALA A 39 18.68 2.55 -16.39
N GLU A 40 19.65 2.56 -17.30
CA GLU A 40 19.56 3.29 -18.55
C GLU A 40 18.49 2.70 -19.49
N GLU A 41 18.49 1.38 -19.65
CA GLU A 41 17.50 0.68 -20.47
C GLU A 41 16.06 0.85 -19.97
N MET A 42 15.88 0.82 -18.65
CA MET A 42 14.56 1.07 -18.06
C MET A 42 14.17 2.55 -18.19
N GLY A 43 15.10 3.47 -18.01
CA GLY A 43 14.88 4.90 -18.17
C GLY A 43 14.36 5.27 -19.55
N VAL A 44 14.92 4.71 -20.62
CA VAL A 44 14.49 4.95 -22.00
C VAL A 44 12.99 4.67 -22.23
N LEU A 45 12.45 3.63 -21.58
CA LEU A 45 11.02 3.33 -21.69
C LEU A 45 10.18 4.23 -20.77
N GLN A 46 10.61 4.44 -19.53
CA GLN A 46 9.89 5.23 -18.53
C GLN A 46 9.76 6.72 -18.93
N GLU A 47 10.78 7.30 -19.53
CA GLU A 47 10.77 8.71 -19.97
C GLU A 47 9.76 8.98 -21.08
N ARG A 48 9.25 7.95 -21.74
CA ARG A 48 8.15 8.10 -22.74
C ARG A 48 6.80 8.29 -22.08
N ILE A 49 6.66 7.98 -20.80
CA ILE A 49 5.45 8.18 -20.01
C ILE A 49 5.49 9.61 -19.49
N THR A 50 4.91 10.53 -20.23
CA THR A 50 5.02 11.96 -19.95
C THR A 50 3.77 12.71 -20.36
N SER A 51 3.69 13.96 -19.91
CA SER A 51 2.69 14.94 -20.35
C SER A 51 3.32 15.90 -21.36
N THR A 52 2.60 16.14 -22.45
CA THR A 52 2.96 17.10 -23.48
C THR A 52 1.97 18.26 -23.52
N LYS A 53 2.18 19.23 -24.40
CA LYS A 53 1.21 20.33 -24.61
C LYS A 53 -0.14 19.87 -25.15
N THR A 54 -0.20 18.73 -25.79
CA THR A 54 -1.39 18.20 -26.48
C THR A 54 -2.01 16.97 -25.85
N GLY A 55 -1.35 16.34 -24.85
CA GLY A 55 -1.87 15.15 -24.21
C GLY A 55 -0.97 14.65 -23.08
N SER A 56 -1.46 13.64 -22.36
CA SER A 56 -0.74 13.00 -21.26
C SER A 56 -0.90 11.49 -21.29
N ILE A 57 0.07 10.77 -20.74
CA ILE A 57 0.03 9.33 -20.56
C ILE A 57 0.00 9.07 -19.05
N THR A 58 -1.08 8.42 -18.59
CA THR A 58 -1.14 7.85 -17.24
C THR A 58 -0.85 6.37 -17.35
N SER A 59 0.10 5.86 -16.58
CA SER A 59 0.44 4.43 -16.57
C SER A 59 0.10 3.79 -15.24
N ILE A 60 -0.41 2.56 -15.29
CA ILE A 60 -0.56 1.66 -14.15
C ILE A 60 0.27 0.44 -14.45
N GLN A 61 1.28 0.19 -13.61
CA GLN A 61 2.28 -0.84 -13.84
C GLN A 61 2.23 -1.87 -12.71
N ALA A 62 2.05 -3.15 -13.06
CA ALA A 62 2.24 -4.24 -12.12
C ALA A 62 3.72 -4.63 -12.10
N VAL A 63 4.40 -4.40 -10.99
CA VAL A 63 5.82 -4.74 -10.82
C VAL A 63 5.93 -6.02 -10.00
N TYR A 64 6.56 -7.04 -10.60
CA TYR A 64 6.89 -8.26 -9.88
C TYR A 64 8.15 -8.04 -9.02
N VAL A 65 8.03 -8.38 -7.74
CA VAL A 65 9.14 -8.26 -6.78
C VAL A 65 9.67 -9.67 -6.48
N PRO A 66 10.88 -10.03 -6.94
CA PRO A 66 11.47 -11.34 -6.67
C PRO A 66 11.68 -11.57 -5.17
N ALA A 67 11.22 -12.71 -4.67
CA ALA A 67 11.36 -13.11 -3.26
C ALA A 67 10.86 -12.08 -2.23
N ASP A 68 9.90 -11.22 -2.62
CA ASP A 68 9.39 -10.10 -1.82
C ASP A 68 10.47 -9.08 -1.40
N ASP A 69 11.61 -9.04 -2.10
CA ASP A 69 12.72 -8.14 -1.85
C ASP A 69 12.58 -6.84 -2.67
N LEU A 70 12.06 -5.80 -2.04
CA LEU A 70 11.91 -4.47 -2.64
C LEU A 70 13.26 -3.80 -2.96
N THR A 71 14.35 -4.33 -2.42
CA THR A 71 15.71 -3.80 -2.66
C THR A 71 16.40 -4.44 -3.86
N ASP A 72 15.80 -5.47 -4.47
CA ASP A 72 16.30 -6.04 -5.72
C ASP A 72 16.46 -4.94 -6.78
N PRO A 73 17.58 -4.91 -7.52
CA PRO A 73 17.88 -3.84 -8.48
C PRO A 73 16.80 -3.59 -9.53
N SER A 74 16.05 -4.60 -9.96
CA SER A 74 15.01 -4.44 -10.99
C SER A 74 13.79 -3.66 -10.46
N PRO A 75 13.09 -4.07 -9.39
CA PRO A 75 12.02 -3.28 -8.83
C PRO A 75 12.50 -1.93 -8.28
N ALA A 76 13.66 -1.87 -7.61
CA ALA A 76 14.19 -0.63 -7.06
C ALA A 76 14.42 0.45 -8.15
N THR A 77 15.00 0.05 -9.30
CA THR A 77 15.18 0.95 -10.44
C THR A 77 13.84 1.39 -11.02
N THR A 78 12.86 0.48 -11.10
CA THR A 78 11.51 0.82 -11.58
C THR A 78 10.84 1.83 -10.67
N PHE A 79 10.89 1.63 -9.35
CA PHE A 79 10.25 2.51 -8.37
C PHE A 79 10.77 3.95 -8.41
N ALA A 80 12.05 4.13 -8.77
CA ALA A 80 12.63 5.47 -8.92
C ALA A 80 11.92 6.34 -9.98
N HIS A 81 11.28 5.71 -10.96
CA HIS A 81 10.55 6.39 -12.03
C HIS A 81 9.04 6.56 -11.75
N LEU A 82 8.51 5.98 -10.68
CA LEU A 82 7.08 6.02 -10.39
C LEU A 82 6.72 7.21 -9.47
N ASP A 83 5.57 7.82 -9.73
CA ASP A 83 5.05 8.91 -8.89
C ASP A 83 4.32 8.39 -7.65
N ALA A 84 3.78 7.19 -7.73
CA ALA A 84 3.13 6.51 -6.61
C ALA A 84 3.36 5.00 -6.68
N THR A 85 3.51 4.39 -5.51
CA THR A 85 3.65 2.94 -5.38
C THR A 85 2.59 2.41 -4.40
N VAL A 86 1.94 1.31 -4.78
CA VAL A 86 1.05 0.55 -3.91
C VAL A 86 1.68 -0.82 -3.70
N VAL A 87 2.13 -1.06 -2.48
CA VAL A 87 2.83 -2.31 -2.11
C VAL A 87 1.82 -3.30 -1.54
N LEU A 88 1.73 -4.48 -2.15
CA LEU A 88 0.95 -5.59 -1.64
C LEU A 88 1.85 -6.49 -0.78
N SER A 89 1.44 -6.73 0.47
CA SER A 89 2.21 -7.48 1.46
C SER A 89 1.56 -8.82 1.80
N ARG A 90 2.35 -9.90 1.78
CA ARG A 90 1.89 -11.23 2.23
C ARG A 90 1.55 -11.24 3.71
N ASN A 91 2.34 -10.55 4.53
CA ASN A 91 2.09 -10.46 5.97
C ASN A 91 0.71 -9.84 6.28
N ILE A 92 0.26 -8.88 5.48
CA ILE A 92 -1.07 -8.27 5.61
C ILE A 92 -2.15 -9.24 5.13
N ALA A 93 -1.91 -9.95 4.03
CA ALA A 93 -2.83 -10.99 3.54
C ALA A 93 -3.03 -12.12 4.57
N GLU A 94 -1.97 -12.53 5.27
CA GLU A 94 -2.02 -13.54 6.35
C GLU A 94 -2.88 -13.10 7.54
N LEU A 95 -3.01 -11.79 7.77
CA LEU A 95 -3.93 -11.23 8.77
C LEU A 95 -5.40 -11.21 8.31
N GLY A 96 -5.67 -11.66 7.08
CA GLY A 96 -7.01 -11.64 6.48
C GLY A 96 -7.45 -10.25 6.01
N ILE A 97 -6.53 -9.29 5.89
CA ILE A 97 -6.83 -7.92 5.46
C ILE A 97 -6.74 -7.83 3.94
N TYR A 98 -7.83 -7.49 3.30
CA TYR A 98 -7.93 -7.36 1.86
C TYR A 98 -8.66 -6.05 1.47
N PRO A 99 -8.13 -5.30 0.46
CA PRO A 99 -6.89 -5.54 -0.27
C PRO A 99 -5.66 -5.48 0.63
N ALA A 100 -4.66 -6.34 0.38
CA ALA A 100 -3.50 -6.52 1.25
C ALA A 100 -2.42 -5.44 1.02
N VAL A 101 -2.83 -4.18 1.03
CA VAL A 101 -1.95 -3.01 0.82
C VAL A 101 -1.22 -2.67 2.11
N ASP A 102 0.11 -2.52 2.02
CA ASP A 102 0.91 -2.01 3.14
C ASP A 102 0.92 -0.47 3.11
N PRO A 103 0.29 0.21 4.08
CA PRO A 103 0.20 1.66 4.11
C PRO A 103 1.52 2.34 4.53
N LEU A 104 2.47 1.61 5.11
CA LEU A 104 3.78 2.14 5.50
C LEU A 104 4.79 2.07 4.36
N ASP A 105 4.75 1.00 3.57
CA ASP A 105 5.65 0.81 2.43
C ASP A 105 5.11 1.44 1.13
N SER A 106 3.82 1.78 1.08
CA SER A 106 3.20 2.48 -0.04
C SER A 106 3.48 3.98 0.02
N THR A 107 3.80 4.57 -1.12
CA THR A 107 4.17 5.99 -1.21
C THR A 107 3.48 6.72 -2.36
N SER A 108 3.36 8.04 -2.25
CA SER A 108 2.89 8.90 -3.33
C SER A 108 3.55 10.29 -3.26
N ARG A 109 4.02 10.79 -4.39
CA ARG A 109 4.52 12.17 -4.51
C ARG A 109 3.42 13.20 -4.36
N GLN A 110 2.16 12.80 -4.55
CA GLN A 110 1.01 13.67 -4.34
C GLN A 110 0.67 13.88 -2.85
N LEU A 111 1.31 13.15 -1.94
CA LEU A 111 1.12 13.32 -0.49
C LEU A 111 1.83 14.59 -0.01
N ASP A 112 1.31 15.72 -0.43
CA ASP A 112 1.76 17.08 -0.12
C ASP A 112 0.55 17.94 0.24
N PRO A 113 0.55 18.69 1.35
CA PRO A 113 -0.58 19.48 1.78
C PRO A 113 -1.03 20.53 0.75
N LEU A 114 -0.13 21.00 -0.11
CA LEU A 114 -0.45 21.93 -1.19
C LEU A 114 -1.25 21.28 -2.34
N ILE A 115 -1.17 19.95 -2.47
CA ILE A 115 -1.86 19.18 -3.52
C ILE A 115 -3.16 18.62 -3.01
N ILE A 116 -3.12 17.90 -1.87
CA ILE A 116 -4.27 17.14 -1.34
C ILE A 116 -5.03 17.86 -0.23
N GLY A 117 -4.54 19.00 0.22
CA GLY A 117 -5.08 19.75 1.36
C GLY A 117 -4.55 19.26 2.71
N GLN A 118 -4.58 20.17 3.70
CA GLN A 118 -3.99 19.96 5.02
C GLN A 118 -4.67 18.81 5.78
N GLU A 119 -6.01 18.76 5.76
CA GLU A 119 -6.80 17.76 6.47
C GLU A 119 -6.45 16.33 6.04
N HIS A 120 -6.39 16.08 4.73
CA HIS A 120 -6.01 14.77 4.20
C HIS A 120 -4.57 14.40 4.56
N TYR A 121 -3.65 15.36 4.41
CA TYR A 121 -2.24 15.15 4.76
C TYR A 121 -2.06 14.81 6.23
N ASP A 122 -2.62 15.60 7.14
CA ASP A 122 -2.50 15.40 8.59
C ASP A 122 -3.12 14.07 9.04
N THR A 123 -4.30 13.74 8.49
CA THR A 123 -4.95 12.44 8.77
C THR A 123 -4.08 11.27 8.33
N THR A 124 -3.52 11.34 7.12
CA THR A 124 -2.63 10.28 6.61
C THR A 124 -1.39 10.12 7.47
N ARG A 125 -0.75 11.23 7.86
CA ARG A 125 0.43 11.20 8.73
C ARG A 125 0.13 10.66 10.11
N ALA A 126 -1.01 11.02 10.68
CA ALA A 126 -1.45 10.51 11.97
C ALA A 126 -1.69 8.99 11.93
N VAL A 127 -2.38 8.50 10.89
CA VAL A 127 -2.59 7.06 10.66
C VAL A 127 -1.25 6.31 10.52
N GLN A 128 -0.34 6.81 9.69
CA GLN A 128 0.98 6.22 9.52
C GLN A 128 1.77 6.20 10.86
N GLY A 129 1.69 7.28 11.63
CA GLY A 129 2.34 7.37 12.94
C GLY A 129 1.83 6.31 13.93
N VAL A 130 0.51 6.12 14.00
CA VAL A 130 -0.09 5.08 14.86
C VAL A 130 0.31 3.68 14.42
N LEU A 131 0.31 3.40 13.11
CA LEU A 131 0.71 2.10 12.57
C LEU A 131 2.21 1.84 12.75
N GLN A 132 3.06 2.85 12.60
CA GLN A 132 4.49 2.75 12.83
C GLN A 132 4.79 2.46 14.31
N LYS A 133 4.15 3.19 15.23
CA LYS A 133 4.28 2.93 16.67
C LYS A 133 3.85 1.50 17.02
N TYR A 134 2.77 1.01 16.43
CA TYR A 134 2.33 -0.37 16.61
C TYR A 134 3.35 -1.39 16.09
N LYS A 135 3.95 -1.14 14.93
CA LYS A 135 5.00 -1.99 14.36
C LYS A 135 6.20 -2.11 15.32
N GLU A 136 6.61 -1.01 15.95
CA GLU A 136 7.70 -0.97 16.93
C GLU A 136 7.35 -1.71 18.23
N LEU A 137 6.09 -1.59 18.68
CA LEU A 137 5.63 -2.26 19.90
C LEU A 137 5.33 -3.77 19.70
N LYS A 138 5.17 -4.23 18.48
CA LYS A 138 4.74 -5.61 18.18
C LYS A 138 5.68 -6.66 18.77
N ASP A 139 6.98 -6.44 18.70
CA ASP A 139 7.99 -7.36 19.24
C ASP A 139 7.98 -7.35 20.76
N ILE A 140 7.78 -6.19 21.37
CA ILE A 140 7.64 -6.04 22.81
C ILE A 140 6.39 -6.77 23.30
N ILE A 141 5.27 -6.62 22.62
CA ILE A 141 4.01 -7.31 22.94
C ILE A 141 4.17 -8.84 22.85
N ALA A 142 4.90 -9.32 21.85
CA ALA A 142 5.13 -10.75 21.66
C ALA A 142 5.97 -11.38 22.78
N ILE A 143 6.88 -10.61 23.39
CA ILE A 143 7.80 -11.09 24.43
C ILE A 143 7.21 -10.88 25.84
N LEU A 144 6.71 -9.69 26.12
CA LEU A 144 6.30 -9.27 27.47
C LEU A 144 4.78 -9.28 27.69
N GLY A 145 4.00 -9.30 26.61
CA GLY A 145 2.54 -9.18 26.67
C GLY A 145 2.03 -7.75 26.67
N MET A 146 0.72 -7.60 26.54
CA MET A 146 0.06 -6.28 26.51
C MET A 146 0.06 -5.57 27.87
N ASP A 147 0.09 -6.33 28.97
CA ASP A 147 -0.08 -5.79 30.33
C ASP A 147 1.11 -4.92 30.75
N GLU A 148 2.29 -5.17 30.21
CA GLU A 148 3.53 -4.41 30.51
C GLU A 148 3.62 -3.08 29.75
N LEU A 149 2.71 -2.80 28.83
CA LEU A 149 2.68 -1.54 28.10
C LEU A 149 2.10 -0.41 28.96
N SER A 150 2.58 0.81 28.71
CA SER A 150 1.96 2.02 29.26
C SER A 150 0.51 2.16 28.75
N GLU A 151 -0.34 2.87 29.49
CA GLU A 151 -1.72 3.11 29.06
C GLU A 151 -1.79 3.86 27.71
N GLU A 152 -0.84 4.75 27.45
CA GLU A 152 -0.72 5.43 26.15
C GLU A 152 -0.39 4.45 25.03
N ASP A 153 0.51 3.49 25.25
CA ASP A 153 0.88 2.49 24.25
C ASP A 153 -0.25 1.49 24.03
N LYS A 154 -0.96 1.08 25.10
CA LYS A 154 -2.17 0.23 24.98
C LYS A 154 -3.23 0.92 24.11
N LEU A 155 -3.44 2.21 24.30
CA LEU A 155 -4.38 2.99 23.48
C LEU A 155 -3.93 3.05 22.02
N ALA A 156 -2.64 3.33 21.78
CA ALA A 156 -2.07 3.35 20.43
C ALA A 156 -2.21 2.01 19.73
N VAL A 157 -1.94 0.89 20.42
CA VAL A 157 -2.12 -0.47 19.88
C VAL A 157 -3.59 -0.75 19.55
N ASN A 158 -4.51 -0.36 20.42
CA ASN A 158 -5.95 -0.55 20.20
C ASN A 158 -6.42 0.20 18.95
N ARG A 159 -6.05 1.47 18.81
CA ARG A 159 -6.37 2.27 17.63
C ARG A 159 -5.70 1.72 16.37
N ALA A 160 -4.44 1.28 16.46
CA ALA A 160 -3.73 0.67 15.33
C ALA A 160 -4.43 -0.59 14.81
N ARG A 161 -4.90 -1.47 15.70
CA ARG A 161 -5.67 -2.67 15.33
C ARG A 161 -7.00 -2.31 14.64
N LYS A 162 -7.71 -1.29 15.14
CA LYS A 162 -8.92 -0.78 14.49
C LYS A 162 -8.62 -0.23 13.11
N ILE A 163 -7.56 0.57 12.96
CA ILE A 163 -7.09 1.09 11.67
C ILE A 163 -6.77 -0.04 10.71
N GLN A 164 -6.04 -1.08 11.15
CA GLN A 164 -5.74 -2.24 10.30
C GLN A 164 -7.01 -2.96 9.85
N ARG A 165 -7.99 -3.15 10.73
CA ARG A 165 -9.29 -3.74 10.35
C ARG A 165 -10.08 -2.86 9.41
N TYR A 166 -10.07 -1.55 9.62
CA TYR A 166 -10.76 -0.58 8.76
C TYR A 166 -10.11 -0.43 7.37
N LEU A 167 -8.83 -0.75 7.23
CA LEU A 167 -8.15 -0.85 5.93
C LEU A 167 -8.67 -2.04 5.09
N SER A 168 -9.30 -3.04 5.71
CA SER A 168 -9.99 -4.09 4.98
C SER A 168 -11.28 -3.53 4.38
N GLN A 169 -11.56 -3.87 3.12
CA GLN A 169 -12.74 -3.38 2.43
C GLN A 169 -13.28 -4.45 1.48
N PRO A 170 -14.60 -4.69 1.46
CA PRO A 170 -15.21 -5.51 0.43
C PRO A 170 -15.12 -4.76 -0.91
N PHE A 171 -14.49 -5.35 -1.91
CA PHE A 171 -14.33 -4.76 -3.22
C PHE A 171 -14.94 -5.63 -4.33
N TYR A 172 -15.44 -4.99 -5.37
CA TYR A 172 -16.26 -5.61 -6.40
C TYR A 172 -15.63 -6.83 -7.08
N VAL A 173 -14.34 -6.78 -7.38
CA VAL A 173 -13.62 -7.90 -8.04
C VAL A 173 -13.60 -9.15 -7.17
N ALA A 174 -13.67 -9.01 -5.85
CA ALA A 174 -13.62 -10.14 -4.92
C ALA A 174 -15.01 -10.73 -4.60
N GLU A 175 -16.11 -10.13 -5.03
CA GLU A 175 -17.47 -10.57 -4.70
C GLU A 175 -17.72 -12.06 -4.98
N THR A 176 -17.24 -12.53 -6.13
CA THR A 176 -17.40 -13.93 -6.54
C THR A 176 -16.65 -14.92 -5.64
N PHE A 177 -15.63 -14.46 -4.94
CA PHE A 177 -14.80 -15.29 -4.05
C PHE A 177 -15.22 -15.17 -2.60
N THR A 178 -15.63 -13.99 -2.17
CA THR A 178 -15.97 -13.71 -0.77
C THR A 178 -17.47 -13.88 -0.48
N GLY A 179 -18.32 -13.82 -1.50
CA GLY A 179 -19.78 -13.79 -1.36
C GLY A 179 -20.30 -12.48 -0.74
N THR A 180 -19.44 -11.49 -0.55
CA THR A 180 -19.79 -10.20 0.04
C THR A 180 -19.82 -9.14 -1.06
N PRO A 181 -20.92 -8.37 -1.21
CA PRO A 181 -21.00 -7.30 -2.19
C PRO A 181 -19.93 -6.23 -1.96
N GLY A 182 -19.30 -5.77 -3.03
CA GLY A 182 -18.34 -4.68 -2.98
C GLY A 182 -18.97 -3.37 -2.53
N LYS A 183 -18.20 -2.54 -1.83
CA LYS A 183 -18.62 -1.23 -1.36
C LYS A 183 -17.67 -0.16 -1.89
N TYR A 184 -18.25 0.92 -2.41
CA TYR A 184 -17.49 2.11 -2.76
C TYR A 184 -17.58 3.12 -1.61
N VAL A 185 -16.44 3.57 -1.13
CA VAL A 185 -16.33 4.62 -0.12
C VAL A 185 -15.70 5.84 -0.75
N SER A 186 -16.29 7.02 -0.61
CA SER A 186 -15.72 8.24 -1.14
C SER A 186 -14.42 8.61 -0.41
N LEU A 187 -13.51 9.32 -1.08
CA LEU A 187 -12.29 9.82 -0.45
C LEU A 187 -12.58 10.66 0.80
N LYS A 188 -13.62 11.49 0.73
CA LYS A 188 -14.05 12.34 1.85
C LYS A 188 -14.49 11.51 3.06
N ASP A 189 -15.26 10.46 2.85
CA ASP A 189 -15.74 9.59 3.92
C ASP A 189 -14.62 8.70 4.46
N THR A 190 -13.68 8.30 3.60
CA THR A 190 -12.45 7.62 4.01
C THR A 190 -11.62 8.49 4.96
N ILE A 191 -11.35 9.75 4.61
CA ILE A 191 -10.58 10.68 5.46
C ILE A 191 -11.27 10.87 6.80
N LYS A 192 -12.58 11.13 6.81
CA LYS A 192 -13.37 11.28 8.03
C LYS A 192 -13.33 10.04 8.92
N GLY A 193 -13.45 8.85 8.31
CA GLY A 193 -13.42 7.60 9.05
C GLY A 193 -12.09 7.38 9.76
N PHE A 194 -10.97 7.56 9.07
CA PHE A 194 -9.65 7.45 9.70
C PHE A 194 -9.41 8.53 10.74
N GLN A 195 -9.82 9.76 10.48
CA GLN A 195 -9.71 10.87 11.43
C GLN A 195 -10.46 10.58 12.73
N ALA A 196 -11.68 10.07 12.64
CA ALA A 196 -12.49 9.70 13.81
C ALA A 196 -11.83 8.57 14.63
N ILE A 197 -11.24 7.56 13.98
CA ILE A 197 -10.52 6.50 14.71
C ILE A 197 -9.29 7.05 15.40
N VAL A 198 -8.49 7.89 14.73
CA VAL A 198 -7.28 8.48 15.32
C VAL A 198 -7.61 9.40 16.48
N ASN A 199 -8.68 10.19 16.38
CA ASN A 199 -9.16 11.09 17.45
C ASN A 199 -9.73 10.31 18.65
N GLY A 200 -10.13 9.07 18.47
CA GLY A 200 -10.64 8.21 19.53
C GLY A 200 -12.16 8.18 19.68
N ASP A 201 -12.89 8.73 18.73
CA ASP A 201 -14.37 8.77 18.77
C ASP A 201 -14.96 7.35 18.88
N TYR A 202 -14.25 6.36 18.37
CA TYR A 202 -14.63 4.95 18.36
C TYR A 202 -13.80 4.05 19.30
N ASP A 203 -13.13 4.63 20.31
CA ASP A 203 -12.31 3.85 21.25
C ASP A 203 -13.13 2.82 22.04
N HIS A 204 -14.41 3.07 22.23
CA HIS A 204 -15.37 2.20 22.93
C HIS A 204 -15.82 0.96 22.14
N LEU A 205 -15.59 0.90 20.83
CA LEU A 205 -16.00 -0.22 20.00
C LEU A 205 -14.92 -1.31 19.92
N PRO A 206 -15.31 -2.59 19.74
CA PRO A 206 -14.36 -3.68 19.52
C PRO A 206 -13.71 -3.59 18.15
N GLU A 207 -12.46 -4.05 18.00
CA GLU A 207 -11.72 -4.01 16.73
C GLU A 207 -12.41 -4.77 15.59
N GLN A 208 -13.17 -5.82 15.89
CA GLN A 208 -13.88 -6.62 14.88
C GLN A 208 -14.99 -5.85 14.18
N ALA A 209 -15.53 -4.80 14.79
CA ALA A 209 -16.57 -3.96 14.21
C ALA A 209 -16.07 -3.20 12.95
N PHE A 210 -14.76 -3.03 12.81
CA PHE A 210 -14.14 -2.31 11.68
C PHE A 210 -13.74 -3.23 10.53
N TYR A 211 -13.96 -4.55 10.65
CA TYR A 211 -13.54 -5.51 9.64
C TYR A 211 -14.55 -5.61 8.49
N MET A 212 -14.07 -5.41 7.26
CA MET A 212 -14.87 -5.53 6.02
C MET A 212 -16.16 -4.67 6.02
N ILE A 213 -16.06 -3.48 6.56
CA ILE A 213 -17.11 -2.45 6.45
C ILE A 213 -16.81 -1.47 5.32
N GLY A 214 -17.78 -0.67 4.93
CA GLY A 214 -17.61 0.46 4.01
C GLY A 214 -17.31 1.75 4.77
N GLU A 215 -18.32 2.57 4.97
CA GLU A 215 -18.21 3.81 5.74
C GLU A 215 -18.06 3.53 7.24
N ILE A 216 -17.41 4.44 7.94
CA ILE A 216 -17.17 4.33 9.40
C ILE A 216 -18.47 4.24 10.21
N SER A 217 -19.58 4.82 9.73
CA SER A 217 -20.90 4.75 10.34
C SER A 217 -21.44 3.32 10.48
N GLU A 218 -20.97 2.38 9.66
CA GLU A 218 -21.35 0.98 9.75
C GLU A 218 -20.75 0.26 10.96
N ALA A 219 -19.67 0.82 11.56
CA ALA A 219 -18.99 0.19 12.68
C ALA A 219 -19.88 0.03 13.92
N GLU A 220 -20.77 0.99 14.19
CA GLU A 220 -21.70 0.93 15.32
C GLU A 220 -22.73 -0.21 15.13
N ALA A 221 -23.35 -0.27 13.95
CA ALA A 221 -24.30 -1.34 13.63
C ALA A 221 -23.63 -2.73 13.70
N ARG A 222 -22.40 -2.82 13.16
CA ARG A 222 -21.61 -4.06 13.21
C ARG A 222 -21.23 -4.47 14.63
N ALA A 223 -20.96 -3.51 15.52
CA ALA A 223 -20.65 -3.78 16.93
C ALA A 223 -21.89 -4.33 17.68
N GLU A 224 -23.08 -3.93 17.30
CA GLU A 224 -24.33 -4.49 17.86
C GLU A 224 -24.60 -5.92 17.40
N GLU A 225 -24.25 -6.26 16.15
CA GLU A 225 -24.36 -7.63 15.61
C GLU A 225 -23.39 -8.63 16.27
N ILE A 226 -22.25 -8.14 16.78
CA ILE A 226 -21.18 -8.98 17.36
C ILE A 226 -21.43 -9.25 18.87
N LYS A 227 -22.26 -8.44 19.53
CA LYS A 227 -22.64 -8.66 20.93
C LYS A 227 -23.52 -9.88 21.10
#